data_9e8e015735a009bedd65508cd15e717b
#
_entry.id   9e8e015735a009bedd65508cd15e717b
#
_cell.length_a   1.000
_cell.length_b   1.000
_cell.length_c   1.000
_cell.angle_alpha   90.00
_cell.angle_beta   90.00
_cell.angle_gamma   90.00
#
_symmetry.space_group_name_H-M   'P 1'
#
loop_
_entity.id
_entity.type
_entity.pdbx_description
1 polymer ?
#
loop_
_entity_poly.entity_id
_entity_poly.type
_entity_poly.pdbx_seq_one_letter_code
_entity_poly.pdbx_strand_id
1 'polypeptide(L)'
;MKAKRVKKLDPSATLAENAARIVLVRLDELRSLAARAVKPDESRAQHDMRIAAKRVRYILEVTEFCFGRAATEARRRARELQDVLGELNDCEVMLPQVERHVARLRAADAEAVRTRAGHAPDLDPQLAARAPNRTAYRGLEVLGVYIDARRGTLHARFSEVWSEQERAGIWDRLERVAEKVLDRERERRRAAERAERLRMELERAEREERAAAERASKAAAELAEARSAAGQTPSPRRDADGGKTIAQDAHTNGGAMSPPTHPAGTGAT
;
A
#
# COMPACT_ATOMS: atom_id res chain seq x y z
N MET A 1 -1.60 -12.49 17.37
CA MET A 1 -1.23 -12.97 16.01
C MET A 1 0.09 -12.37 15.55
N LYS A 2 1.04 -13.22 15.04
CA LYS A 2 2.27 -12.72 14.38
C LYS A 2 1.91 -12.23 12.97
N ALA A 3 2.41 -11.05 12.57
CA ALA A 3 2.15 -10.50 11.23
C ALA A 3 2.74 -11.39 10.13
N LYS A 4 2.03 -11.58 9.03
CA LYS A 4 2.60 -12.19 7.81
C LYS A 4 3.77 -11.33 7.33
N ARG A 5 4.88 -11.97 7.00
CA ARG A 5 6.05 -11.26 6.45
C ARG A 5 5.73 -10.76 5.04
N VAL A 6 5.95 -9.47 4.81
CA VAL A 6 5.89 -8.91 3.45
C VAL A 6 7.17 -9.27 2.73
N LYS A 7 7.05 -10.02 1.64
CA LYS A 7 8.18 -10.43 0.79
C LYS A 7 8.40 -9.41 -0.33
N LYS A 8 9.62 -9.36 -0.86
CA LYS A 8 9.99 -8.55 -2.03
C LYS A 8 9.84 -7.03 -1.83
N LEU A 9 9.97 -6.55 -0.59
CA LEU A 9 10.18 -5.11 -0.38
C LEU A 9 11.57 -4.74 -0.91
N ASP A 10 11.62 -3.68 -1.70
CA ASP A 10 12.82 -3.22 -2.36
C ASP A 10 13.06 -1.74 -1.98
N PRO A 11 14.15 -1.42 -1.28
CA PRO A 11 14.46 -0.03 -0.90
C PRO A 11 14.66 0.91 -2.10
N SER A 12 15.02 0.35 -3.27
CA SER A 12 15.17 1.13 -4.52
C SER A 12 13.86 1.32 -5.28
N ALA A 13 12.80 0.57 -4.93
CA ALA A 13 11.50 0.71 -5.54
C ALA A 13 10.75 1.95 -5.02
N THR A 14 9.75 2.40 -5.76
CA THR A 14 8.92 3.53 -5.34
C THR A 14 8.13 3.21 -4.06
N LEU A 15 7.76 4.26 -3.32
CA LEU A 15 6.87 4.12 -2.17
C LEU A 15 5.54 3.46 -2.57
N ALA A 16 4.98 3.80 -3.74
CA ALA A 16 3.74 3.24 -4.26
C ALA A 16 3.84 1.73 -4.48
N GLU A 17 4.95 1.24 -5.05
CA GLU A 17 5.19 -0.19 -5.25
C GLU A 17 5.27 -0.95 -3.91
N ASN A 18 6.07 -0.45 -2.97
CA ASN A 18 6.22 -1.08 -1.66
C ASN A 18 4.92 -1.03 -0.84
N ALA A 19 4.20 0.11 -0.87
CA ALA A 19 2.90 0.26 -0.21
C ALA A 19 1.88 -0.73 -0.76
N ALA A 20 1.79 -0.91 -2.07
CA ALA A 20 0.87 -1.87 -2.69
C ALA A 20 1.16 -3.31 -2.25
N ARG A 21 2.43 -3.71 -2.18
CA ARG A 21 2.85 -5.03 -1.66
C ARG A 21 2.41 -5.22 -0.20
N ILE A 22 2.58 -4.20 0.63
CA ILE A 22 2.17 -4.25 2.04
C ILE A 22 0.65 -4.34 2.14
N VAL A 23 -0.10 -3.50 1.42
CA VAL A 23 -1.57 -3.48 1.44
C VAL A 23 -2.14 -4.84 1.06
N LEU A 24 -1.67 -5.47 -0.02
CA LEU A 24 -2.13 -6.79 -0.45
C LEU A 24 -1.92 -7.87 0.62
N VAL A 25 -0.75 -7.88 1.27
CA VAL A 25 -0.49 -8.83 2.37
C VAL A 25 -1.37 -8.56 3.58
N ARG A 26 -1.66 -7.30 3.92
CA ARG A 26 -2.53 -6.94 5.05
C ARG A 26 -3.99 -7.25 4.76
N LEU A 27 -4.45 -7.09 3.52
CA LEU A 27 -5.79 -7.51 3.09
C LEU A 27 -5.96 -9.04 3.17
N ASP A 28 -4.98 -9.80 2.68
CA ASP A 28 -4.98 -11.25 2.79
C ASP A 28 -5.00 -11.73 4.26
N GLU A 29 -4.24 -11.06 5.16
CA GLU A 29 -4.34 -11.33 6.61
C GLU A 29 -5.77 -11.12 7.14
N LEU A 30 -6.38 -9.98 6.83
CA LEU A 30 -7.71 -9.62 7.30
C LEU A 30 -8.76 -10.63 6.83
N ARG A 31 -8.78 -10.94 5.55
CA ARG A 31 -9.75 -11.85 4.94
C ARG A 31 -9.59 -13.29 5.40
N SER A 32 -8.33 -13.75 5.59
CA SER A 32 -8.07 -15.12 6.05
C SER A 32 -8.63 -15.42 7.45
N LEU A 33 -8.95 -14.40 8.23
CA LEU A 33 -9.50 -14.52 9.59
C LEU A 33 -11.02 -14.52 9.61
N ALA A 34 -11.68 -13.95 8.60
CA ALA A 34 -13.10 -13.64 8.60
C ALA A 34 -13.98 -14.86 8.86
N ALA A 35 -13.76 -15.98 8.16
CA ALA A 35 -14.56 -17.19 8.29
C ALA A 35 -14.57 -17.78 9.71
N ARG A 36 -13.52 -17.52 10.50
CA ARG A 36 -13.43 -17.93 11.89
C ARG A 36 -13.97 -16.85 12.82
N ALA A 37 -13.62 -15.59 12.59
CA ALA A 37 -14.00 -14.47 13.46
C ALA A 37 -15.53 -14.27 13.56
N VAL A 38 -16.29 -14.59 12.51
CA VAL A 38 -17.76 -14.51 12.52
C VAL A 38 -18.44 -15.59 13.37
N LYS A 39 -17.70 -16.56 13.91
CA LYS A 39 -18.23 -17.54 14.87
C LYS A 39 -18.18 -16.94 16.28
N PRO A 40 -19.28 -17.06 17.08
CA PRO A 40 -19.36 -16.41 18.39
C PRO A 40 -18.27 -16.84 19.37
N ASP A 41 -17.89 -18.11 19.34
CA ASP A 41 -16.96 -18.73 20.31
C ASP A 41 -15.48 -18.62 19.90
N GLU A 42 -15.18 -17.92 18.81
CA GLU A 42 -13.83 -17.77 18.27
C GLU A 42 -13.19 -16.43 18.69
N SER A 43 -13.22 -16.12 20.00
CA SER A 43 -12.69 -14.86 20.57
C SER A 43 -11.24 -14.58 20.13
N ARG A 44 -10.42 -15.63 19.99
CA ARG A 44 -9.05 -15.50 19.48
C ARG A 44 -9.02 -15.00 18.04
N ALA A 45 -9.88 -15.52 17.16
CA ALA A 45 -9.94 -15.08 15.77
C ALA A 45 -10.46 -13.65 15.64
N GLN A 46 -11.43 -13.27 16.49
CA GLN A 46 -11.96 -11.90 16.60
C GLN A 46 -10.87 -10.91 17.01
N HIS A 47 -10.11 -11.25 18.05
CA HIS A 47 -8.94 -10.45 18.47
C HIS A 47 -7.89 -10.33 17.35
N ASP A 48 -7.54 -11.43 16.69
CA ASP A 48 -6.57 -11.44 15.60
C ASP A 48 -7.06 -10.61 14.40
N MET A 49 -8.36 -10.66 14.08
CA MET A 49 -8.99 -9.83 13.03
C MET A 49 -8.95 -8.34 13.38
N ARG A 50 -9.18 -7.98 14.66
CA ARG A 50 -8.99 -6.61 15.13
C ARG A 50 -7.57 -6.09 14.89
N ILE A 51 -6.57 -6.92 15.17
CA ILE A 51 -5.15 -6.57 14.91
C ILE A 51 -4.87 -6.45 13.41
N ALA A 52 -5.45 -7.32 12.58
CA ALA A 52 -5.33 -7.23 11.13
C ALA A 52 -5.99 -5.95 10.58
N ALA A 53 -7.20 -5.61 11.01
CA ALA A 53 -7.88 -4.36 10.66
C ALA A 53 -7.06 -3.12 11.06
N LYS A 54 -6.46 -3.12 12.26
CA LYS A 54 -5.55 -2.08 12.72
C LYS A 54 -4.34 -1.91 11.78
N ARG A 55 -3.74 -3.01 11.30
CA ARG A 55 -2.61 -2.98 10.37
C ARG A 55 -3.02 -2.44 9.01
N VAL A 56 -4.17 -2.84 8.48
CA VAL A 56 -4.73 -2.27 7.24
C VAL A 56 -4.96 -0.77 7.39
N ARG A 57 -5.58 -0.35 8.48
CA ARG A 57 -5.83 1.07 8.74
C ARG A 57 -4.54 1.90 8.75
N TYR A 58 -3.52 1.46 9.48
CA TYR A 58 -2.28 2.22 9.64
C TYR A 58 -1.47 2.31 8.35
N ILE A 59 -1.39 1.24 7.57
CA ILE A 59 -0.69 1.35 6.29
C ILE A 59 -1.43 2.31 5.35
N LEU A 60 -2.76 2.31 5.36
CA LEU A 60 -3.54 3.24 4.54
C LEU A 60 -3.44 4.68 5.04
N GLU A 61 -3.34 4.95 6.34
CA GLU A 61 -3.10 6.30 6.87
C GLU A 61 -1.84 6.95 6.30
N VAL A 62 -0.79 6.16 6.08
CA VAL A 62 0.50 6.65 5.58
C VAL A 62 0.55 6.68 4.05
N THR A 63 -0.23 5.82 3.36
CA THR A 63 -0.09 5.58 1.92
C THR A 63 -1.37 5.85 1.11
N GLU A 64 -2.37 6.50 1.71
CA GLU A 64 -3.67 6.79 1.09
C GLU A 64 -3.54 7.46 -0.28
N PHE A 65 -2.59 8.39 -0.42
CA PHE A 65 -2.35 9.11 -1.67
C PHE A 65 -1.90 8.22 -2.83
N CYS A 66 -1.38 7.01 -2.55
CA CYS A 66 -1.01 6.05 -3.60
C CYS A 66 -2.24 5.37 -4.22
N PHE A 67 -3.37 5.29 -3.51
CA PHE A 67 -4.54 4.48 -3.89
C PHE A 67 -5.83 5.29 -4.01
N GLY A 68 -5.81 6.58 -3.66
CA GLY A 68 -6.93 7.51 -3.79
C GLY A 68 -8.19 7.07 -3.01
N ARG A 69 -9.36 7.32 -3.59
CA ARG A 69 -10.66 7.11 -2.93
C ARG A 69 -10.87 5.69 -2.37
N ALA A 70 -10.32 4.68 -3.02
CA ALA A 70 -10.43 3.30 -2.52
C ALA A 70 -9.73 3.12 -1.17
N ALA A 71 -8.57 3.75 -0.97
CA ALA A 71 -7.87 3.74 0.31
C ALA A 71 -8.59 4.52 1.39
N THR A 72 -9.11 5.71 1.07
CA THR A 72 -9.89 6.54 2.02
C THR A 72 -11.09 5.76 2.55
N GLU A 73 -11.85 5.11 1.67
CA GLU A 73 -13.00 4.32 2.08
C GLU A 73 -12.60 3.08 2.88
N ALA A 74 -11.63 2.32 2.40
CA ALA A 74 -11.14 1.12 3.09
C ALA A 74 -10.57 1.46 4.48
N ARG A 75 -9.86 2.59 4.63
CA ARG A 75 -9.36 3.08 5.91
C ARG A 75 -10.50 3.38 6.88
N ARG A 76 -11.56 4.05 6.42
CA ARG A 76 -12.76 4.33 7.22
C ARG A 76 -13.43 3.04 7.67
N ARG A 77 -13.61 2.07 6.77
CA ARG A 77 -14.21 0.78 7.07
C ARG A 77 -13.35 -0.10 7.98
N ALA A 78 -12.02 -0.05 7.82
CA ALA A 78 -11.09 -0.72 8.74
C ALA A 78 -11.18 -0.13 10.17
N ARG A 79 -11.38 1.18 10.29
CA ARG A 79 -11.61 1.84 11.59
C ARG A 79 -12.92 1.36 12.22
N GLU A 80 -14.03 1.40 11.47
CA GLU A 80 -15.33 0.92 11.94
C GLU A 80 -15.26 -0.53 12.45
N LEU A 81 -14.62 -1.41 11.69
CA LEU A 81 -14.40 -2.80 12.08
C LEU A 81 -13.55 -2.90 13.36
N GLN A 82 -12.49 -2.10 13.45
CA GLN A 82 -11.60 -2.08 14.61
C GLN A 82 -12.33 -1.59 15.86
N ASP A 83 -13.20 -0.60 15.75
CA ASP A 83 -13.94 -0.03 16.86
C ASP A 83 -14.92 -1.08 17.45
N VAL A 84 -15.71 -1.75 16.62
CA VAL A 84 -16.63 -2.81 17.06
C VAL A 84 -15.87 -3.98 17.68
N LEU A 85 -14.83 -4.48 17.02
CA LEU A 85 -14.00 -5.56 17.55
C LEU A 85 -13.20 -5.13 18.80
N GLY A 86 -12.97 -3.85 18.99
CA GLY A 86 -12.37 -3.28 20.20
C GLY A 86 -13.28 -3.45 21.39
N GLU A 87 -14.53 -2.98 21.27
CA GLU A 87 -15.54 -3.12 22.33
C GLU A 87 -15.83 -4.60 22.64
N LEU A 88 -15.88 -5.46 21.61
CA LEU A 88 -16.03 -6.91 21.80
C LEU A 88 -14.87 -7.51 22.61
N ASN A 89 -13.63 -7.16 22.23
CA ASN A 89 -12.44 -7.61 22.96
C ASN A 89 -12.43 -7.12 24.43
N ASP A 90 -12.93 -5.93 24.70
CA ASP A 90 -13.02 -5.41 26.06
C ASP A 90 -13.98 -6.26 26.91
N CYS A 91 -15.12 -6.69 26.36
CA CYS A 91 -16.02 -7.65 27.02
C CYS A 91 -15.31 -8.99 27.31
N GLU A 92 -14.57 -9.54 26.32
CA GLU A 92 -13.81 -10.79 26.47
C GLU A 92 -12.72 -10.71 27.56
N VAL A 93 -12.10 -9.55 27.74
CA VAL A 93 -11.09 -9.32 28.77
C VAL A 93 -11.72 -9.10 30.14
N MET A 94 -12.85 -8.36 30.22
CA MET A 94 -13.48 -8.00 31.48
C MET A 94 -14.23 -9.15 32.12
N LEU A 95 -14.94 -9.98 31.36
CA LEU A 95 -15.79 -11.05 31.90
C LEU A 95 -15.00 -12.01 32.80
N PRO A 96 -13.86 -12.59 32.40
CA PRO A 96 -13.07 -13.45 33.28
C PRO A 96 -12.51 -12.73 34.52
N GLN A 97 -12.32 -11.40 34.46
CA GLN A 97 -11.87 -10.63 35.62
C GLN A 97 -12.99 -10.50 36.66
N VAL A 98 -14.20 -10.20 36.21
CA VAL A 98 -15.39 -10.15 37.07
C VAL A 98 -15.62 -11.49 37.76
N GLU A 99 -15.59 -12.60 36.99
CA GLU A 99 -15.74 -13.97 37.51
C GLU A 99 -14.70 -14.31 38.58
N ARG A 100 -13.44 -14.01 38.33
CA ARG A 100 -12.35 -14.22 39.30
C ARG A 100 -12.54 -13.39 40.56
N HIS A 101 -13.08 -12.17 40.43
CA HIS A 101 -13.33 -11.31 41.57
C HIS A 101 -14.49 -11.83 42.42
N VAL A 102 -15.59 -12.27 41.79
CA VAL A 102 -16.71 -12.94 42.45
C VAL A 102 -16.22 -14.19 43.22
N ALA A 103 -15.42 -15.04 42.56
CA ALA A 103 -14.87 -16.23 43.20
C ALA A 103 -14.02 -15.92 44.43
N ARG A 104 -13.19 -14.86 44.38
CA ARG A 104 -12.40 -14.41 45.56
C ARG A 104 -13.27 -13.94 46.70
N LEU A 105 -14.31 -13.13 46.42
CA LEU A 105 -15.21 -12.65 47.46
C LEU A 105 -16.01 -13.77 48.12
N ARG A 106 -16.49 -14.73 47.30
CA ARG A 106 -17.18 -15.93 47.83
C ARG A 106 -16.26 -16.78 48.68
N ALA A 107 -15.00 -16.96 48.31
CA ALA A 107 -14.03 -17.70 49.12
C ALA A 107 -13.75 -16.99 50.44
N ALA A 108 -13.63 -15.65 50.46
CA ALA A 108 -13.47 -14.86 51.66
C ALA A 108 -14.67 -14.95 52.60
N ASP A 109 -15.90 -14.96 52.05
CA ASP A 109 -17.12 -15.15 52.83
C ASP A 109 -17.22 -16.55 53.40
N ALA A 110 -16.87 -17.58 52.67
CA ALA A 110 -16.81 -18.96 53.18
C ALA A 110 -15.81 -19.09 54.34
N GLU A 111 -14.66 -18.43 54.25
CA GLU A 111 -13.69 -18.42 55.36
C GLU A 111 -14.20 -17.66 56.59
N ALA A 112 -14.85 -16.51 56.37
CA ALA A 112 -15.46 -15.75 57.44
C ALA A 112 -16.57 -16.53 58.16
N VAL A 113 -17.36 -17.31 57.45
CA VAL A 113 -18.37 -18.23 58.01
C VAL A 113 -17.71 -19.31 58.84
N ARG A 114 -16.68 -20.01 58.31
CA ARG A 114 -15.92 -21.02 59.07
C ARG A 114 -15.31 -20.48 60.36
N THR A 115 -14.67 -19.32 60.30
CA THR A 115 -14.08 -18.68 61.45
C THR A 115 -15.10 -18.34 62.54
N ARG A 116 -16.30 -17.84 62.13
CA ARG A 116 -17.38 -17.51 63.09
C ARG A 116 -18.03 -18.75 63.66
N ALA A 117 -18.11 -19.85 62.97
CA ALA A 117 -18.64 -21.12 63.48
C ALA A 117 -17.71 -21.74 64.51
N GLY A 118 -16.42 -21.47 64.50
CA GLY A 118 -15.42 -21.98 65.42
C GLY A 118 -15.40 -23.51 65.48
N HIS A 119 -15.67 -24.08 66.67
CA HIS A 119 -15.69 -25.52 66.90
C HIS A 119 -17.11 -26.10 66.93
N ALA A 120 -18.12 -25.34 66.41
CA ALA A 120 -19.48 -25.86 66.33
C ALA A 120 -19.54 -27.17 65.48
N PRO A 121 -20.34 -28.19 65.93
CA PRO A 121 -20.40 -29.45 65.21
C PRO A 121 -21.10 -29.35 63.85
N ASP A 122 -21.85 -28.27 63.62
CA ASP A 122 -22.50 -27.95 62.35
C ASP A 122 -22.56 -26.44 62.14
N LEU A 123 -22.72 -26.00 60.86
CA LEU A 123 -22.78 -24.59 60.44
C LEU A 123 -24.21 -24.07 60.55
N ASP A 124 -24.43 -22.97 61.30
CA ASP A 124 -25.67 -22.21 61.22
C ASP A 124 -25.85 -21.57 59.86
N PRO A 125 -26.90 -21.89 59.08
CA PRO A 125 -27.17 -21.29 57.77
C PRO A 125 -27.28 -19.75 57.81
N GLN A 126 -27.63 -19.17 58.93
CA GLN A 126 -27.72 -17.71 59.09
C GLN A 126 -26.35 -17.02 59.03
N LEU A 127 -25.26 -17.70 59.32
CA LEU A 127 -23.92 -17.16 59.18
C LEU A 127 -23.61 -16.82 57.71
N ALA A 128 -24.03 -17.64 56.77
CA ALA A 128 -23.90 -17.37 55.33
C ALA A 128 -24.76 -16.17 54.90
N ALA A 129 -25.97 -16.05 55.43
CA ALA A 129 -26.84 -14.91 55.15
C ALA A 129 -26.29 -13.57 55.66
N ARG A 130 -25.34 -13.61 56.64
CA ARG A 130 -24.66 -12.45 57.20
C ARG A 130 -23.21 -12.27 56.72
N ALA A 131 -22.82 -12.96 55.64
CA ALA A 131 -21.50 -12.86 55.08
C ALA A 131 -21.20 -11.44 54.59
N PRO A 132 -19.96 -10.91 54.80
CA PRO A 132 -19.66 -9.49 54.64
C PRO A 132 -19.69 -9.01 53.17
N ASN A 133 -19.39 -9.89 52.21
CA ASN A 133 -19.25 -9.52 50.78
C ASN A 133 -20.47 -9.84 49.92
N ARG A 134 -21.57 -10.38 50.50
CA ARG A 134 -22.72 -10.87 49.73
C ARG A 134 -23.35 -9.85 48.78
N THR A 135 -23.34 -8.58 49.11
CA THR A 135 -23.85 -7.49 48.26
C THR A 135 -22.85 -7.13 47.17
N ALA A 136 -21.55 -7.18 47.45
CA ALA A 136 -20.49 -6.92 46.47
C ALA A 136 -20.47 -7.94 45.34
N TYR A 137 -20.45 -9.24 45.66
CA TYR A 137 -20.46 -10.24 44.57
C TYR A 137 -21.80 -10.31 43.81
N ARG A 138 -22.93 -10.00 44.45
CA ARG A 138 -24.22 -9.87 43.75
C ARG A 138 -24.17 -8.76 42.70
N GLY A 139 -23.59 -7.58 43.03
CA GLY A 139 -23.40 -6.50 42.06
C GLY A 139 -22.49 -6.89 40.87
N LEU A 140 -21.41 -7.63 41.21
CA LEU A 140 -20.50 -8.13 40.15
C LEU A 140 -21.13 -9.20 39.26
N GLU A 141 -22.00 -10.06 39.81
CA GLU A 141 -22.77 -11.03 39.01
C GLU A 141 -23.70 -10.32 38.03
N VAL A 142 -24.40 -9.27 38.45
CA VAL A 142 -25.22 -8.44 37.56
C VAL A 142 -24.37 -7.80 36.47
N LEU A 143 -23.20 -7.28 36.83
CA LEU A 143 -22.24 -6.75 35.86
C LEU A 143 -21.79 -7.83 34.86
N GLY A 144 -21.50 -9.05 35.32
CA GLY A 144 -21.17 -10.19 34.48
C GLY A 144 -22.25 -10.49 33.45
N VAL A 145 -23.52 -10.56 33.89
CA VAL A 145 -24.68 -10.74 32.97
C VAL A 145 -24.77 -9.61 31.95
N TYR A 146 -24.55 -8.37 32.34
CA TYR A 146 -24.54 -7.23 31.45
C TYR A 146 -23.43 -7.34 30.39
N ILE A 147 -22.19 -7.66 30.82
CA ILE A 147 -21.03 -7.78 29.90
C ILE A 147 -21.27 -8.92 28.89
N ASP A 148 -21.80 -10.05 29.35
CA ASP A 148 -22.08 -11.20 28.46
C ASP A 148 -23.17 -10.88 27.41
N ALA A 149 -24.26 -10.25 27.85
CA ALA A 149 -25.31 -9.79 26.93
C ALA A 149 -24.78 -8.76 25.92
N ARG A 150 -23.96 -7.80 26.38
CA ARG A 150 -23.29 -6.81 25.53
C ARG A 150 -22.36 -7.47 24.51
N ARG A 151 -21.59 -8.48 24.94
CA ARG A 151 -20.73 -9.28 24.07
C ARG A 151 -21.49 -9.89 22.91
N GLY A 152 -22.65 -10.54 23.18
CA GLY A 152 -23.53 -11.09 22.17
C GLY A 152 -24.02 -10.04 21.17
N THR A 153 -24.46 -8.87 21.66
CA THR A 153 -24.90 -7.76 20.80
C THR A 153 -23.78 -7.21 19.92
N LEU A 154 -22.58 -7.03 20.48
CA LEU A 154 -21.40 -6.55 19.73
C LEU A 154 -20.93 -7.55 18.68
N HIS A 155 -21.01 -8.85 18.99
CA HIS A 155 -20.70 -9.90 18.01
C HIS A 155 -21.67 -9.88 16.83
N ALA A 156 -22.98 -9.75 17.08
CA ALA A 156 -23.98 -9.61 16.02
C ALA A 156 -23.70 -8.39 15.14
N ARG A 157 -23.42 -7.24 15.76
CA ARG A 157 -23.04 -6.01 15.04
C ARG A 157 -21.77 -6.16 14.23
N PHE A 158 -20.74 -6.82 14.76
CA PHE A 158 -19.52 -7.12 14.03
C PHE A 158 -19.80 -7.95 12.77
N SER A 159 -20.62 -9.02 12.90
CA SER A 159 -20.99 -9.89 11.79
C SER A 159 -21.77 -9.13 10.71
N GLU A 160 -22.64 -8.22 11.09
CA GLU A 160 -23.38 -7.35 10.18
C GLU A 160 -22.46 -6.37 9.45
N VAL A 161 -21.60 -5.65 10.18
CA VAL A 161 -20.61 -4.70 9.61
C VAL A 161 -19.69 -5.41 8.62
N TRP A 162 -19.17 -6.59 8.97
CA TRP A 162 -18.33 -7.36 8.07
C TRP A 162 -19.08 -7.77 6.80
N SER A 163 -20.29 -8.32 6.93
CA SER A 163 -21.11 -8.75 5.80
C SER A 163 -21.49 -7.58 4.88
N GLU A 164 -21.75 -6.41 5.43
CA GLU A 164 -22.01 -5.19 4.65
C GLU A 164 -20.80 -4.76 3.85
N GLN A 165 -19.61 -4.75 4.48
CA GLN A 165 -18.35 -4.38 3.83
C GLN A 165 -17.97 -5.33 2.71
N GLU A 166 -18.18 -6.64 2.89
CA GLU A 166 -17.98 -7.66 1.85
C GLU A 166 -18.97 -7.46 0.68
N ARG A 167 -20.27 -7.34 0.96
CA ARG A 167 -21.30 -7.08 -0.07
C ARG A 167 -21.04 -5.79 -0.85
N ALA A 168 -20.55 -4.76 -0.18
CA ALA A 168 -20.18 -3.51 -0.81
C ALA A 168 -18.86 -3.61 -1.61
N GLY A 169 -18.14 -4.74 -1.58
CA GLY A 169 -16.90 -4.96 -2.31
C GLY A 169 -15.76 -4.00 -1.96
N ILE A 170 -15.71 -3.55 -0.70
CA ILE A 170 -14.72 -2.56 -0.23
C ILE A 170 -13.30 -3.09 -0.39
N TRP A 171 -13.08 -4.30 0.10
CA TRP A 171 -11.78 -4.94 0.11
C TRP A 171 -11.32 -5.34 -1.30
N ASP A 172 -12.24 -5.81 -2.15
CA ASP A 172 -11.96 -6.13 -3.55
C ASP A 172 -11.57 -4.89 -4.37
N ARG A 173 -12.21 -3.75 -4.09
CA ARG A 173 -11.83 -2.49 -4.74
C ARG A 173 -10.43 -2.05 -4.37
N LEU A 174 -10.09 -2.12 -3.08
CA LEU A 174 -8.74 -1.77 -2.63
C LEU A 174 -7.69 -2.71 -3.21
N GLU A 175 -7.96 -4.02 -3.22
CA GLU A 175 -7.08 -5.03 -3.81
C GLU A 175 -6.80 -4.74 -5.28
N ARG A 176 -7.84 -4.57 -6.10
CA ARG A 176 -7.70 -4.23 -7.53
C ARG A 176 -6.92 -2.93 -7.76
N VAL A 177 -7.10 -1.92 -6.91
CA VAL A 177 -6.34 -0.67 -7.04
C VAL A 177 -4.88 -0.88 -6.68
N ALA A 178 -4.58 -1.65 -5.63
CA ALA A 178 -3.20 -1.97 -5.25
C ALA A 178 -2.48 -2.81 -6.32
N GLU A 179 -3.16 -3.78 -6.94
CA GLU A 179 -2.64 -4.56 -8.07
C GLU A 179 -2.32 -3.67 -9.27
N LYS A 180 -3.25 -2.77 -9.66
CA LYS A 180 -3.02 -1.81 -10.75
C LYS A 180 -1.84 -0.88 -10.47
N VAL A 181 -1.64 -0.46 -9.22
CA VAL A 181 -0.46 0.33 -8.84
C VAL A 181 0.82 -0.49 -9.05
N LEU A 182 0.84 -1.75 -8.62
CA LEU A 182 2.00 -2.64 -8.85
C LEU A 182 2.31 -2.84 -10.32
N ASP A 183 1.31 -3.06 -11.15
CA ASP A 183 1.52 -3.29 -12.58
C ASP A 183 2.03 -2.02 -13.27
N ARG A 184 1.45 -0.86 -12.95
CA ARG A 184 1.92 0.43 -13.46
C ARG A 184 3.37 0.73 -13.08
N GLU A 185 3.76 0.46 -11.84
CA GLU A 185 5.12 0.69 -11.39
C GLU A 185 6.12 -0.30 -12.04
N ARG A 186 5.70 -1.53 -12.27
CA ARG A 186 6.50 -2.51 -13.05
C ARG A 186 6.71 -2.07 -14.49
N GLU A 187 5.66 -1.57 -15.14
CA GLU A 187 5.74 -1.04 -16.51
C GLU A 187 6.66 0.17 -16.58
N ARG A 188 6.53 1.11 -15.63
CA ARG A 188 7.42 2.28 -15.53
C ARG A 188 8.88 1.88 -15.40
N ARG A 189 9.18 0.92 -14.53
CA ARG A 189 10.55 0.43 -14.33
C ARG A 189 11.08 -0.23 -15.60
N ARG A 190 10.31 -1.08 -16.26
CA ARG A 190 10.71 -1.68 -17.56
C ARG A 190 10.93 -0.63 -18.63
N ALA A 191 10.11 0.41 -18.69
CA ALA A 191 10.28 1.51 -19.63
C ALA A 191 11.57 2.30 -19.35
N ALA A 192 11.85 2.61 -18.07
CA ALA A 192 13.09 3.29 -17.65
C ALA A 192 14.34 2.46 -18.00
N GLU A 193 14.34 1.16 -17.71
CA GLU A 193 15.43 0.24 -18.06
C GLU A 193 15.67 0.17 -19.57
N ARG A 194 14.60 0.18 -20.38
CA ARG A 194 14.71 0.22 -21.85
C ARG A 194 15.29 1.56 -22.31
N ALA A 195 14.81 2.67 -21.78
CA ALA A 195 15.31 4.00 -22.13
C ALA A 195 16.80 4.15 -21.81
N GLU A 196 17.23 3.62 -20.66
CA GLU A 196 18.64 3.65 -20.27
C GLU A 196 19.51 2.80 -21.23
N ARG A 197 19.06 1.61 -21.59
CA ARG A 197 19.77 0.77 -22.59
C ARG A 197 19.93 1.49 -23.93
N LEU A 198 18.84 2.07 -24.45
CA LEU A 198 18.87 2.81 -25.71
C LEU A 198 19.81 4.01 -25.63
N ARG A 199 19.85 4.71 -24.49
CA ARG A 199 20.79 5.82 -24.27
C ARG A 199 22.24 5.35 -24.32
N MET A 200 22.55 4.25 -23.66
CA MET A 200 23.90 3.67 -23.68
C MET A 200 24.31 3.20 -25.08
N GLU A 201 23.37 2.62 -25.84
CA GLU A 201 23.61 2.22 -27.23
C GLU A 201 23.86 3.44 -28.12
N LEU A 202 23.10 4.52 -27.98
CA LEU A 202 23.29 5.77 -28.69
C LEU A 202 24.67 6.40 -28.37
N GLU A 203 25.02 6.53 -27.09
CA GLU A 203 26.32 7.05 -26.66
C GLU A 203 27.51 6.23 -27.26
N ARG A 204 27.30 4.91 -27.34
CA ARG A 204 28.30 4.03 -27.96
C ARG A 204 28.42 4.28 -29.47
N ALA A 205 27.31 4.38 -30.17
CA ALA A 205 27.27 4.67 -31.60
C ALA A 205 27.93 6.03 -31.91
N GLU A 206 27.61 7.07 -31.13
CA GLU A 206 28.24 8.38 -31.26
C GLU A 206 29.78 8.35 -31.06
N ARG A 207 30.25 7.57 -30.09
CA ARG A 207 31.70 7.39 -29.87
C ARG A 207 32.37 6.66 -31.02
N GLU A 208 31.73 5.62 -31.57
CA GLU A 208 32.23 4.87 -32.70
C GLU A 208 32.28 5.74 -33.95
N GLU A 209 31.26 6.58 -34.19
CA GLU A 209 31.21 7.53 -35.29
C GLU A 209 32.31 8.60 -35.20
N ARG A 210 32.50 9.20 -34.00
CA ARG A 210 33.59 10.16 -33.77
C ARG A 210 34.97 9.53 -34.03
N ALA A 211 35.18 8.31 -33.54
CA ALA A 211 36.44 7.60 -33.74
C ALA A 211 36.67 7.26 -35.23
N ALA A 212 35.60 6.93 -35.98
CA ALA A 212 35.67 6.71 -37.41
C ALA A 212 36.00 8.00 -38.19
N ALA A 213 35.39 9.13 -37.82
CA ALA A 213 35.66 10.44 -38.39
C ALA A 213 37.13 10.90 -38.13
N GLU A 214 37.65 10.69 -36.92
CA GLU A 214 39.05 10.95 -36.63
C GLU A 214 40.03 10.12 -37.48
N ARG A 215 39.73 8.80 -37.62
CA ARG A 215 40.57 7.93 -38.46
C ARG A 215 40.53 8.37 -39.92
N ALA A 216 39.36 8.72 -40.45
CA ALA A 216 39.19 9.23 -41.80
C ALA A 216 39.94 10.53 -42.00
N SER A 217 39.87 11.47 -41.06
CA SER A 217 40.61 12.72 -41.11
C SER A 217 42.15 12.50 -41.13
N LYS A 218 42.65 11.60 -40.28
CA LYS A 218 44.06 11.25 -40.22
C LYS A 218 44.54 10.60 -41.52
N ALA A 219 43.78 9.65 -42.06
CA ALA A 219 44.10 9.02 -43.34
C ALA A 219 44.10 10.02 -44.51
N ALA A 220 43.17 10.97 -44.52
CA ALA A 220 43.15 12.05 -45.51
C ALA A 220 44.39 12.98 -45.40
N ALA A 221 44.81 13.29 -44.20
CA ALA A 221 46.05 14.09 -43.96
C ALA A 221 47.29 13.33 -44.45
N GLU A 222 47.44 12.06 -44.07
CA GLU A 222 48.56 11.21 -44.53
C GLU A 222 48.61 11.08 -46.06
N LEU A 223 47.44 10.95 -46.73
CA LEU A 223 47.36 10.92 -48.18
C LEU A 223 47.76 12.24 -48.86
N ALA A 224 47.40 13.38 -48.25
CA ALA A 224 47.76 14.72 -48.70
C ALA A 224 49.30 14.94 -48.60
N GLU A 225 49.91 14.54 -47.47
CA GLU A 225 51.36 14.57 -47.31
C GLU A 225 52.10 13.68 -48.31
N ALA A 226 51.65 12.47 -48.55
CA ALA A 226 52.22 11.55 -49.53
C ALA A 226 52.12 12.10 -50.97
N ARG A 227 51.04 12.77 -51.35
CA ARG A 227 50.90 13.47 -52.65
C ARG A 227 51.84 14.65 -52.79
N SER A 228 52.03 15.42 -51.74
CA SER A 228 52.99 16.52 -51.72
C SER A 228 54.43 16.03 -51.85
N ALA A 229 54.81 14.96 -51.20
CA ALA A 229 56.14 14.36 -51.26
C ALA A 229 56.44 13.71 -52.66
N ALA A 230 55.41 13.21 -53.35
CA ALA A 230 55.55 12.60 -54.69
C ALA A 230 55.70 13.61 -55.85
N GLY A 231 55.78 14.94 -55.57
CA GLY A 231 56.03 15.96 -56.58
C GLY A 231 54.95 16.15 -57.66
N GLN A 232 53.73 15.70 -57.42
CA GLN A 232 52.55 15.95 -58.22
C GLN A 232 52.00 17.35 -57.94
N THR A 233 52.65 18.38 -58.50
CA THR A 233 52.06 19.70 -58.68
C THR A 233 51.00 19.61 -59.75
N PRO A 234 49.79 20.09 -59.61
CA PRO A 234 48.81 20.16 -60.65
C PRO A 234 49.34 21.10 -61.75
N SER A 235 49.57 20.61 -62.96
CA SER A 235 49.98 21.40 -64.13
C SER A 235 48.91 22.47 -64.38
N PRO A 236 49.29 23.76 -64.54
CA PRO A 236 48.32 24.79 -64.88
C PRO A 236 47.71 24.49 -66.24
N ARG A 237 46.41 24.30 -66.30
CA ARG A 237 45.65 24.21 -67.56
C ARG A 237 45.79 25.55 -68.27
N ARG A 238 46.38 25.56 -69.45
CA ARG A 238 46.37 26.67 -70.41
C ARG A 238 44.91 26.96 -70.76
N ASP A 239 44.48 28.18 -70.54
CA ASP A 239 43.26 28.74 -71.10
C ASP A 239 43.42 28.84 -72.62
N ALA A 240 42.48 28.21 -73.32
CA ALA A 240 42.24 28.49 -74.73
C ALA A 240 40.82 29.02 -74.87
N ASP A 241 40.78 30.27 -75.01
CA ASP A 241 39.86 31.22 -75.58
C ASP A 241 38.68 30.67 -76.37
N GLY A 242 37.54 31.29 -76.25
CA GLY A 242 36.40 31.07 -77.19
C GLY A 242 35.00 31.32 -76.57
N GLY A 243 34.67 32.57 -76.46
CA GLY A 243 33.41 33.22 -76.24
C GLY A 243 32.10 32.48 -76.49
N LYS A 244 31.13 32.81 -75.65
CA LYS A 244 29.87 33.50 -76.05
C LYS A 244 28.97 33.63 -74.86
N THR A 245 28.65 34.86 -74.61
CA THR A 245 27.56 35.39 -73.78
C THR A 245 26.19 34.84 -74.22
N ILE A 246 25.41 34.38 -73.32
CA ILE A 246 23.94 34.60 -73.32
C ILE A 246 23.46 34.67 -71.86
N ALA A 247 22.91 35.85 -71.52
CA ALA A 247 22.09 36.10 -70.35
C ALA A 247 20.68 35.53 -70.60
N GLN A 248 20.00 35.12 -69.50
CA GLN A 248 18.60 35.35 -69.25
C GLN A 248 18.26 34.62 -67.92
N ASP A 249 17.96 35.40 -66.97
CA ASP A 249 16.66 35.71 -66.35
C ASP A 249 16.01 34.60 -65.50
N ALA A 250 16.01 34.93 -64.21
CA ALA A 250 14.87 35.07 -63.31
C ALA A 250 13.86 33.92 -63.21
N HIS A 251 13.69 33.40 -62.09
CA HIS A 251 12.45 33.65 -61.33
C HIS A 251 12.55 33.09 -59.92
N THR A 252 12.35 34.01 -59.01
CA THR A 252 11.84 33.90 -57.62
C THR A 252 10.68 32.92 -57.56
N ASN A 253 10.70 32.06 -56.55
CA ASN A 253 9.46 31.81 -55.80
C ASN A 253 9.75 31.46 -54.35
N GLY A 254 9.39 32.39 -53.49
CA GLY A 254 9.33 32.23 -52.06
C GLY A 254 8.07 31.45 -51.68
N GLY A 255 8.20 30.61 -50.74
CA GLY A 255 7.12 29.87 -50.09
C GLY A 255 7.39 29.78 -48.61
N ALA A 256 7.06 30.83 -47.91
CA ALA A 256 6.97 30.80 -46.43
C ALA A 256 5.72 29.98 -46.06
N MET A 257 5.88 28.95 -45.30
CA MET A 257 4.77 28.31 -44.58
C MET A 257 4.87 28.63 -43.10
N SER A 258 3.92 29.42 -42.67
CA SER A 258 3.60 29.75 -41.27
C SER A 258 3.01 28.55 -40.52
N PRO A 259 3.16 28.47 -39.19
CA PRO A 259 2.57 27.39 -38.39
C PRO A 259 1.06 27.64 -38.10
N PRO A 260 0.27 26.60 -37.84
CA PRO A 260 -1.17 26.76 -37.58
C PRO A 260 -1.43 27.21 -36.13
N THR A 261 -2.25 28.22 -36.05
CA THR A 261 -2.86 28.79 -34.84
C THR A 261 -3.91 27.85 -34.23
N HIS A 262 -3.88 27.76 -32.91
CA HIS A 262 -4.98 27.23 -32.08
C HIS A 262 -6.25 28.09 -32.18
N PRO A 263 -7.43 27.49 -32.15
CA PRO A 263 -8.64 28.22 -31.77
C PRO A 263 -8.94 28.00 -30.26
N ALA A 264 -9.08 29.11 -29.55
CA ALA A 264 -9.79 29.21 -28.30
C ALA A 264 -11.28 29.00 -28.55
N GLY A 265 -11.92 28.18 -27.73
CA GLY A 265 -13.37 27.97 -27.70
C GLY A 265 -13.87 28.18 -26.27
N THR A 266 -14.52 29.29 -26.08
CA THR A 266 -15.29 29.75 -24.93
C THR A 266 -16.60 28.96 -24.77
N GLY A 267 -17.10 28.87 -23.53
CA GLY A 267 -18.51 28.99 -23.21
C GLY A 267 -19.15 27.86 -22.45
N ALA A 268 -19.32 28.08 -21.17
CA ALA A 268 -20.62 28.22 -20.47
C ALA A 268 -21.64 27.05 -20.58
N THR A 269 -21.89 26.43 -19.53
CA THR A 269 -22.97 26.42 -18.51
C THR A 269 -22.75 25.31 -17.50
#